data_34d4d150665897c4c36d633148fc7989
#
_entry.id   34d4d150665897c4c36d633148fc7989
#
_cell.length_a   1.000
_cell.length_b   1.000
_cell.length_c   1.000
_cell.angle_alpha   90.00
_cell.angle_beta   90.00
_cell.angle_gamma   90.00
#
_symmetry.space_group_name_H-M   'P 1'
#
loop_
_entity.id
_entity.type
_entity.pdbx_description
1 polymer ?
#
loop_
_entity_poly.entity_id
_entity_poly.type
_entity_poly.pdbx_seq_one_letter_code
_entity_poly.pdbx_strand_id
1 'polypeptide(L)'
;MAIASEGAVIGMMLDGNKEVPIRLRGFSQDLIESTQFLSIPAKDGFDYSSSYGDFEVTTQSNMVSRDAGKRQNQVKAWIWSGSLPSDTENYLKDKVKVFEDQLPPGYILETGGEAESRARSQSQMFNSVILFFILIVIALVSALNSFRQAGLILSVAFWCTGLAFMGLTIGQANFGFIGLVGAIGLAGLSINDSIVVLSHIKEANANSPLDKEGLVDVVIRSTRHVITTSATTIGGFLPLLITSIFFQPLAWAMAGGVIGSAIIALFYIPAWYAISEKL
;
A
#
# COMPACT_ATOMS: atom_id res chain seq x y z
N MET A 1 -45.92 12.46 4.38
CA MET A 1 -45.39 11.89 3.12
C MET A 1 -44.12 11.09 3.32
N ALA A 2 -43.04 11.59 3.94
CA ALA A 2 -41.79 10.85 4.13
C ALA A 2 -41.97 9.47 4.83
N ILE A 3 -42.87 9.35 5.80
CA ILE A 3 -43.12 8.09 6.50
C ILE A 3 -43.78 7.04 5.59
N ALA A 4 -44.61 7.46 4.66
CA ALA A 4 -45.31 6.55 3.75
C ALA A 4 -44.38 6.05 2.63
N SER A 5 -43.42 6.88 2.17
CA SER A 5 -42.47 6.54 1.08
C SER A 5 -41.19 5.89 1.57
N GLU A 6 -40.56 6.44 2.62
CA GLU A 6 -39.27 5.97 3.12
C GLU A 6 -39.37 5.08 4.34
N GLY A 7 -40.53 5.03 4.98
CA GLY A 7 -40.75 4.35 6.25
C GLY A 7 -40.18 5.13 7.44
N ALA A 8 -40.55 4.71 8.65
CA ALA A 8 -40.08 5.28 9.90
C ALA A 8 -39.13 4.31 10.61
N VAL A 9 -38.04 4.82 11.13
CA VAL A 9 -37.17 4.07 12.04
C VAL A 9 -37.86 4.06 13.41
N ILE A 10 -38.31 2.89 13.84
CA ILE A 10 -39.06 2.69 15.10
C ILE A 10 -38.18 2.23 16.25
N GLY A 11 -36.96 1.80 15.99
CA GLY A 11 -36.02 1.32 17.00
C GLY A 11 -34.69 0.93 16.40
N MET A 12 -33.75 0.60 17.28
CA MET A 12 -32.47 0.04 16.96
C MET A 12 -32.33 -1.34 17.58
N MET A 13 -31.81 -2.30 16.84
CA MET A 13 -31.50 -3.63 17.33
C MET A 13 -29.99 -3.83 17.29
N LEU A 14 -29.45 -4.46 18.34
CA LEU A 14 -28.04 -4.86 18.37
C LEU A 14 -27.90 -6.23 17.69
N ASP A 15 -27.12 -6.28 16.61
CA ASP A 15 -26.71 -7.52 15.97
C ASP A 15 -25.21 -7.69 16.15
N GLY A 16 -24.82 -8.47 17.16
CA GLY A 16 -23.45 -8.58 17.62
C GLY A 16 -22.93 -7.23 18.14
N ASN A 17 -22.01 -6.59 17.40
CA ASN A 17 -21.40 -5.30 17.75
C ASN A 17 -21.87 -4.15 16.82
N LYS A 18 -22.95 -4.35 16.05
CA LYS A 18 -23.51 -3.36 15.12
C LYS A 18 -24.93 -3.01 15.51
N GLU A 19 -25.23 -1.71 15.52
CA GLU A 19 -26.59 -1.19 15.64
C GLU A 19 -27.25 -1.23 14.26
N VAL A 20 -28.36 -1.99 14.18
CA VAL A 20 -29.16 -2.13 12.95
C VAL A 20 -30.50 -1.42 13.18
N PRO A 21 -30.87 -0.42 12.34
CA PRO A 21 -32.15 0.28 12.48
C PRO A 21 -33.30 -0.61 12.02
N ILE A 22 -34.31 -0.72 12.87
CA ILE A 22 -35.59 -1.36 12.53
C ILE A 22 -36.46 -0.32 11.83
N ARG A 23 -36.77 -0.55 10.56
CA ARG A 23 -37.56 0.37 9.74
C ARG A 23 -38.95 -0.23 9.43
N LEU A 24 -39.98 0.47 9.82
CA LEU A 24 -41.36 0.12 9.48
C LEU A 24 -41.72 0.77 8.14
N ARG A 25 -42.17 -0.04 7.17
CA ARG A 25 -42.66 0.43 5.86
C ARG A 25 -44.10 -0.03 5.64
N GLY A 26 -44.89 0.76 4.90
CA GLY A 26 -46.21 0.34 4.41
C GLY A 26 -46.08 -0.76 3.35
N PHE A 27 -47.09 -1.58 3.21
CA PHE A 27 -47.11 -2.79 2.36
C PHE A 27 -47.38 -2.51 0.87
N SER A 28 -47.45 -1.26 0.42
CA SER A 28 -47.77 -0.98 -0.98
C SER A 28 -46.55 -1.13 -1.88
N GLN A 29 -46.68 -1.92 -2.96
CA GLN A 29 -45.64 -2.07 -4.00
C GLN A 29 -45.58 -0.83 -4.94
N ASP A 30 -46.69 -0.07 -5.03
CA ASP A 30 -46.76 1.16 -5.82
C ASP A 30 -46.76 2.40 -4.92
N LEU A 31 -45.66 3.18 -5.02
CA LEU A 31 -45.48 4.41 -4.25
C LEU A 31 -46.55 5.46 -4.60
N ILE A 32 -47.00 5.53 -5.85
CA ILE A 32 -47.97 6.48 -6.36
C ILE A 32 -49.33 6.15 -5.76
N GLU A 33 -49.72 4.89 -5.83
CA GLU A 33 -51.02 4.42 -5.35
C GLU A 33 -51.19 4.62 -3.82
N SER A 34 -50.13 4.30 -3.06
CA SER A 34 -50.15 4.53 -1.60
C SER A 34 -50.17 6.00 -1.22
N THR A 35 -49.65 6.89 -2.08
CA THR A 35 -49.63 8.33 -1.83
C THR A 35 -50.96 8.98 -2.17
N GLN A 36 -51.72 8.47 -3.17
CA GLN A 36 -53.01 8.97 -3.56
C GLN A 36 -54.09 8.79 -2.48
N PHE A 37 -53.98 7.71 -1.71
CA PHE A 37 -54.93 7.39 -0.60
C PHE A 37 -54.45 7.90 0.77
N LEU A 38 -53.43 8.74 0.84
CA LEU A 38 -52.97 9.31 2.10
C LEU A 38 -54.00 10.29 2.64
N SER A 39 -54.50 10.04 3.87
CA SER A 39 -55.40 10.93 4.56
C SER A 39 -54.67 12.21 5.03
N ILE A 40 -55.15 13.36 4.58
CA ILE A 40 -54.66 14.66 4.97
C ILE A 40 -55.68 15.37 5.85
N PRO A 41 -55.32 15.99 6.98
CA PRO A 41 -56.22 16.78 7.81
C PRO A 41 -56.82 17.92 7.02
N ALA A 42 -58.14 17.99 6.91
CA ALA A 42 -58.90 19.06 6.30
C ALA A 42 -59.72 19.82 7.35
N LYS A 43 -60.34 20.94 6.98
CA LYS A 43 -61.01 21.82 7.89
C LYS A 43 -62.21 21.12 8.62
N ASP A 44 -62.87 20.19 7.92
CA ASP A 44 -64.07 19.49 8.42
C ASP A 44 -63.83 17.96 8.57
N GLY A 45 -62.55 17.53 8.73
CA GLY A 45 -62.22 16.11 8.89
C GLY A 45 -60.92 15.71 8.18
N PHE A 46 -60.97 14.61 7.47
CA PHE A 46 -59.82 14.09 6.68
C PHE A 46 -60.28 13.91 5.24
N ASP A 47 -59.42 14.39 4.33
CA ASP A 47 -59.56 14.18 2.88
C ASP A 47 -58.44 13.34 2.33
N TYR A 48 -58.66 12.70 1.17
CA TYR A 48 -57.62 11.99 0.45
C TYR A 48 -56.74 12.97 -0.31
N SER A 49 -55.45 12.71 -0.37
CA SER A 49 -54.47 13.53 -1.09
C SER A 49 -54.80 13.67 -2.59
N SER A 50 -55.44 12.66 -3.19
CA SER A 50 -55.95 12.71 -4.59
C SER A 50 -56.99 13.77 -4.83
N SER A 51 -57.70 14.29 -3.80
CA SER A 51 -58.66 15.39 -3.95
C SER A 51 -57.99 16.75 -4.23
N TYR A 52 -56.70 16.87 -3.93
CA TYR A 52 -55.93 18.12 -4.09
C TYR A 52 -55.06 18.16 -5.35
N GLY A 53 -54.91 17.05 -6.05
CA GLY A 53 -54.11 16.97 -7.26
C GLY A 53 -53.56 15.58 -7.57
N ASP A 54 -52.99 15.45 -8.75
CA ASP A 54 -52.38 14.23 -9.20
C ASP A 54 -50.90 14.16 -8.79
N PHE A 55 -50.44 12.94 -8.45
CA PHE A 55 -49.04 12.71 -8.11
C PHE A 55 -48.28 12.18 -9.30
N GLU A 56 -47.23 12.88 -9.67
CA GLU A 56 -46.29 12.48 -10.73
C GLU A 56 -44.90 12.24 -10.16
N VAL A 57 -44.26 11.14 -10.54
CA VAL A 57 -42.89 10.84 -10.20
C VAL A 57 -41.96 11.61 -11.12
N THR A 58 -41.32 12.64 -10.58
CA THR A 58 -40.29 13.40 -11.29
C THR A 58 -38.91 13.00 -10.84
N THR A 59 -38.02 12.79 -11.80
CA THR A 59 -36.59 12.58 -11.52
C THR A 59 -35.93 13.90 -11.16
N GLN A 60 -35.49 14.01 -9.91
CA GLN A 60 -34.68 15.15 -9.46
C GLN A 60 -33.27 14.70 -9.13
N SER A 61 -32.28 15.55 -9.51
CA SER A 61 -30.89 15.34 -9.08
C SER A 61 -30.79 15.65 -7.59
N ASN A 62 -30.68 14.62 -6.75
CA ASN A 62 -30.64 14.76 -5.30
C ASN A 62 -29.35 15.41 -4.81
N MET A 63 -28.23 15.16 -5.49
CA MET A 63 -26.92 15.70 -5.13
C MET A 63 -26.15 16.09 -6.38
N VAL A 64 -25.64 17.32 -6.39
CA VAL A 64 -24.71 17.80 -7.41
C VAL A 64 -23.30 17.82 -6.83
N SER A 65 -22.50 16.84 -7.21
CA SER A 65 -21.09 16.78 -6.83
C SER A 65 -20.26 17.70 -7.73
N ARG A 66 -19.28 18.39 -7.13
CA ARG A 66 -18.32 19.21 -7.86
C ARG A 66 -16.91 18.91 -7.36
N ASP A 67 -15.98 18.85 -8.29
CA ASP A 67 -14.55 18.80 -8.01
C ASP A 67 -13.86 19.98 -8.68
N ALA A 68 -13.03 20.70 -7.93
CA ALA A 68 -12.38 21.92 -8.39
C ALA A 68 -13.35 22.92 -9.08
N GLY A 69 -14.61 23.00 -8.60
CA GLY A 69 -15.66 23.86 -9.15
C GLY A 69 -16.41 23.31 -10.37
N LYS A 70 -15.92 22.25 -11.01
CA LYS A 70 -16.57 21.57 -12.14
C LYS A 70 -17.59 20.54 -11.66
N ARG A 71 -18.76 20.50 -12.29
CA ARG A 71 -19.78 19.49 -11.99
C ARG A 71 -19.25 18.12 -12.42
N GLN A 72 -19.34 17.14 -11.53
CA GLN A 72 -18.94 15.75 -11.84
C GLN A 72 -20.06 14.76 -11.54
N ASN A 73 -20.12 13.71 -12.36
CA ASN A 73 -20.82 12.49 -12.04
C ASN A 73 -19.78 11.40 -11.80
N GLN A 74 -19.98 10.61 -10.75
CA GLN A 74 -19.04 9.56 -10.37
C GLN A 74 -19.71 8.19 -10.50
N VAL A 75 -19.12 7.31 -11.30
CA VAL A 75 -19.49 5.90 -11.37
C VAL A 75 -18.47 5.12 -10.55
N LYS A 76 -18.94 4.45 -9.50
CA LYS A 76 -18.09 3.60 -8.63
C LYS A 76 -18.38 2.14 -8.91
N ALA A 77 -17.32 1.36 -9.07
CA ALA A 77 -17.40 -0.09 -9.16
C ALA A 77 -16.51 -0.72 -8.11
N TRP A 78 -16.95 -1.84 -7.55
CA TRP A 78 -16.19 -2.64 -6.61
C TRP A 78 -15.75 -3.92 -7.30
N ILE A 79 -14.50 -4.28 -7.06
CA ILE A 79 -13.92 -5.47 -7.66
C ILE A 79 -14.17 -6.65 -6.73
N TRP A 80 -14.37 -7.83 -7.31
CA TRP A 80 -14.54 -9.06 -6.55
C TRP A 80 -13.27 -9.39 -5.75
N SER A 81 -13.45 -9.92 -4.54
CA SER A 81 -12.34 -10.36 -3.68
C SER A 81 -11.46 -11.37 -4.41
N GLY A 82 -10.15 -11.09 -4.49
CA GLY A 82 -9.16 -11.91 -5.18
C GLY A 82 -8.76 -11.45 -6.58
N SER A 83 -9.45 -10.44 -7.16
CA SER A 83 -9.04 -9.83 -8.43
C SER A 83 -8.13 -8.64 -8.19
N LEU A 84 -7.13 -8.43 -9.04
CA LEU A 84 -6.27 -7.25 -8.99
C LEU A 84 -6.96 -6.07 -9.69
N PRO A 85 -6.97 -4.88 -9.09
CA PRO A 85 -7.51 -3.68 -9.74
C PRO A 85 -6.89 -3.39 -11.10
N SER A 86 -5.58 -3.61 -11.24
CA SER A 86 -4.83 -3.43 -12.48
C SER A 86 -5.33 -4.32 -13.63
N ASP A 87 -5.72 -5.55 -13.35
CA ASP A 87 -6.19 -6.49 -14.38
C ASP A 87 -7.57 -6.07 -14.88
N THR A 88 -8.43 -5.65 -13.95
CA THR A 88 -9.76 -5.12 -14.30
C THR A 88 -9.65 -3.82 -15.10
N GLU A 89 -8.74 -2.93 -14.71
CA GLU A 89 -8.48 -1.67 -15.42
C GLU A 89 -7.97 -1.94 -16.84
N ASN A 90 -7.01 -2.85 -17.02
CA ASN A 90 -6.50 -3.24 -18.32
C ASN A 90 -7.60 -3.84 -19.21
N TYR A 91 -8.48 -4.67 -18.64
CA TYR A 91 -9.62 -5.24 -19.37
C TYR A 91 -10.63 -4.19 -19.82
N LEU A 92 -10.83 -3.15 -19.01
CA LEU A 92 -11.81 -2.09 -19.31
C LEU A 92 -11.24 -0.97 -20.17
N LYS A 93 -9.93 -0.84 -20.29
CA LYS A 93 -9.23 0.28 -20.92
C LYS A 93 -9.74 0.60 -22.33
N ASP A 94 -9.91 -0.42 -23.16
CA ASP A 94 -10.41 -0.23 -24.54
C ASP A 94 -11.89 0.21 -24.56
N LYS A 95 -12.70 -0.33 -23.65
CA LYS A 95 -14.12 0.04 -23.55
C LYS A 95 -14.30 1.46 -23.02
N VAL A 96 -13.47 1.85 -22.06
CA VAL A 96 -13.44 3.20 -21.47
C VAL A 96 -13.05 4.21 -22.56
N LYS A 97 -12.06 3.89 -23.39
CA LYS A 97 -11.63 4.75 -24.50
C LYS A 97 -12.74 4.93 -25.54
N VAL A 98 -13.42 3.85 -25.93
CA VAL A 98 -14.57 3.94 -26.86
C VAL A 98 -15.68 4.80 -26.27
N PHE A 99 -15.93 4.71 -24.96
CA PHE A 99 -16.91 5.55 -24.30
C PHE A 99 -16.47 7.02 -24.25
N GLU A 100 -15.19 7.28 -23.99
CA GLU A 100 -14.61 8.65 -23.99
C GLU A 100 -14.79 9.33 -25.35
N ASP A 101 -14.56 8.60 -26.45
CA ASP A 101 -14.74 9.10 -27.83
C ASP A 101 -16.22 9.43 -28.15
N GLN A 102 -17.18 8.88 -27.41
CA GLN A 102 -18.63 9.12 -27.58
C GLN A 102 -19.16 10.26 -26.70
N LEU A 103 -18.33 10.83 -25.83
CA LEU A 103 -18.76 11.89 -24.94
C LEU A 103 -19.06 13.21 -25.70
N PRO A 104 -20.13 13.93 -25.33
CA PRO A 104 -20.43 15.22 -25.91
C PRO A 104 -19.29 16.23 -25.65
N PRO A 105 -19.13 17.24 -26.53
CA PRO A 105 -18.13 18.29 -26.33
C PRO A 105 -18.26 18.97 -24.95
N GLY A 106 -17.18 19.11 -24.25
CA GLY A 106 -17.14 19.72 -22.91
C GLY A 106 -17.19 18.76 -21.75
N TYR A 107 -17.37 17.45 -22.00
CA TYR A 107 -17.22 16.41 -21.00
C TYR A 107 -15.81 15.85 -21.05
N ILE A 108 -15.25 15.56 -19.87
CA ILE A 108 -13.93 14.93 -19.70
C ILE A 108 -14.15 13.69 -18.83
N LEU A 109 -13.64 12.57 -19.29
CA LEU A 109 -13.63 11.34 -18.51
C LEU A 109 -12.31 11.25 -17.75
N GLU A 110 -12.37 11.23 -16.42
CA GLU A 110 -11.22 10.99 -15.57
C GLU A 110 -11.40 9.63 -14.89
N THR A 111 -10.44 8.75 -15.09
CA THR A 111 -10.39 7.48 -14.38
C THR A 111 -9.65 7.69 -13.08
N GLY A 112 -10.37 7.60 -11.96
CA GLY A 112 -9.82 7.75 -10.62
C GLY A 112 -9.89 6.45 -9.83
N GLY A 113 -9.56 6.55 -8.55
CA GLY A 113 -9.70 5.45 -7.60
C GLY A 113 -8.38 4.86 -7.13
N GLU A 114 -8.36 3.56 -6.87
CA GLU A 114 -7.20 2.90 -6.26
C GLU A 114 -5.98 2.91 -7.20
N ALA A 115 -6.21 2.74 -8.50
CA ALA A 115 -5.12 2.72 -9.51
C ALA A 115 -4.43 4.09 -9.62
N GLU A 116 -5.19 5.18 -9.69
CA GLU A 116 -4.63 6.53 -9.70
C GLU A 116 -3.90 6.85 -8.39
N SER A 117 -4.52 6.53 -7.24
CA SER A 117 -3.91 6.72 -5.92
C SER A 117 -2.61 5.93 -5.78
N ARG A 118 -2.55 4.70 -6.30
CA ARG A 118 -1.33 3.89 -6.35
C ARG A 118 -0.28 4.52 -7.26
N ALA A 119 -0.65 4.92 -8.48
CA ALA A 119 0.28 5.54 -9.42
C ALA A 119 0.85 6.85 -8.85
N ARG A 120 0.02 7.68 -8.24
CA ARG A 120 0.43 8.91 -7.57
C ARG A 120 1.36 8.64 -6.40
N SER A 121 1.01 7.69 -5.52
CA SER A 121 1.85 7.29 -4.39
C SER A 121 3.19 6.72 -4.86
N GLN A 122 3.17 5.91 -5.91
CA GLN A 122 4.36 5.32 -6.51
C GLN A 122 5.27 6.39 -7.12
N SER A 123 4.72 7.37 -7.83
CA SER A 123 5.48 8.50 -8.38
C SER A 123 6.10 9.35 -7.27
N GLN A 124 5.35 9.67 -6.23
CA GLN A 124 5.87 10.41 -5.07
C GLN A 124 6.98 9.64 -4.35
N MET A 125 6.83 8.32 -4.23
CA MET A 125 7.85 7.45 -3.64
C MET A 125 9.14 7.46 -4.46
N PHE A 126 9.07 7.33 -5.80
CA PHE A 126 10.27 7.38 -6.64
C PHE A 126 11.02 8.70 -6.50
N ASN A 127 10.33 9.83 -6.44
CA ASN A 127 10.95 11.12 -6.20
C ASN A 127 11.65 11.18 -4.82
N SER A 128 11.03 10.59 -3.79
CA SER A 128 11.62 10.51 -2.45
C SER A 128 12.81 9.56 -2.38
N VAL A 129 12.82 8.47 -3.16
CA VAL A 129 13.93 7.51 -3.23
C VAL A 129 15.19 8.17 -3.76
N ILE A 130 15.08 9.07 -4.73
CA ILE A 130 16.25 9.81 -5.26
C ILE A 130 16.89 10.65 -4.16
N LEU A 131 16.08 11.42 -3.42
CA LEU A 131 16.57 12.22 -2.29
C LEU A 131 17.20 11.34 -1.20
N PHE A 132 16.52 10.23 -0.87
CA PHE A 132 17.01 9.26 0.10
C PHE A 132 18.35 8.65 -0.31
N PHE A 133 18.50 8.29 -1.59
CA PHE A 133 19.75 7.76 -2.12
C PHE A 133 20.91 8.77 -2.01
N ILE A 134 20.66 10.03 -2.33
CA ILE A 134 21.67 11.10 -2.20
C ILE A 134 22.09 11.23 -0.73
N LEU A 135 21.13 11.26 0.20
CA LEU A 135 21.42 11.36 1.63
C LEU A 135 22.20 10.17 2.16
N ILE A 136 21.87 8.94 1.71
CA ILE A 136 22.63 7.72 2.06
C ILE A 136 24.07 7.83 1.55
N VAL A 137 24.29 8.24 0.31
CA VAL A 137 25.64 8.39 -0.25
C VAL A 137 26.45 9.38 0.58
N ILE A 138 25.87 10.54 0.89
CA ILE A 138 26.55 11.57 1.71
C ILE A 138 26.87 10.98 3.11
N ALA A 139 25.91 10.32 3.75
CA ALA A 139 26.09 9.72 5.07
C ALA A 139 27.18 8.64 5.06
N LEU A 140 27.17 7.74 4.08
CA LEU A 140 28.17 6.68 3.94
C LEU A 140 29.57 7.23 3.68
N VAL A 141 29.70 8.19 2.77
CA VAL A 141 31.00 8.81 2.48
C VAL A 141 31.54 9.55 3.70
N SER A 142 30.68 10.26 4.45
CA SER A 142 31.05 10.96 5.69
C SER A 142 31.47 9.99 6.80
N ALA A 143 30.71 8.88 6.97
CA ALA A 143 30.98 7.90 8.02
C ALA A 143 32.24 7.08 7.75
N LEU A 144 32.49 6.69 6.49
CA LEU A 144 33.59 5.82 6.09
C LEU A 144 34.85 6.60 5.64
N ASN A 145 34.68 7.89 5.38
CA ASN A 145 35.72 8.76 4.82
C ASN A 145 36.36 8.19 3.51
N SER A 146 35.55 7.47 2.71
CA SER A 146 36.02 6.76 1.52
C SER A 146 34.89 6.50 0.53
N PHE A 147 35.00 7.06 -0.68
CA PHE A 147 34.07 6.78 -1.78
C PHE A 147 34.09 5.30 -2.22
N ARG A 148 35.24 4.63 -2.17
CA ARG A 148 35.39 3.24 -2.57
C ARG A 148 34.61 2.32 -1.62
N GLN A 149 34.70 2.56 -0.31
CA GLN A 149 33.99 1.76 0.69
C GLN A 149 32.48 2.07 0.70
N ALA A 150 32.10 3.32 0.50
CA ALA A 150 30.69 3.69 0.32
C ALA A 150 30.10 2.98 -0.92
N GLY A 151 30.82 2.96 -2.04
CA GLY A 151 30.42 2.24 -3.24
C GLY A 151 30.27 0.72 -3.03
N LEU A 152 31.15 0.11 -2.23
CA LEU A 152 31.04 -1.30 -1.83
C LEU A 152 29.71 -1.57 -1.09
N ILE A 153 29.39 -0.77 -0.07
CA ILE A 153 28.17 -0.94 0.72
C ILE A 153 26.92 -0.72 -0.15
N LEU A 154 26.94 0.28 -1.03
CA LEU A 154 25.85 0.50 -1.99
C LEU A 154 25.67 -0.68 -2.96
N SER A 155 26.76 -1.33 -3.37
CA SER A 155 26.65 -2.54 -4.19
C SER A 155 25.99 -3.70 -3.44
N VAL A 156 26.26 -3.86 -2.13
CA VAL A 156 25.55 -4.84 -1.29
C VAL A 156 24.06 -4.53 -1.24
N ALA A 157 23.68 -3.28 -1.01
CA ALA A 157 22.28 -2.86 -0.98
C ALA A 157 21.56 -3.16 -2.32
N PHE A 158 22.24 -2.97 -3.42
CA PHE A 158 21.72 -3.31 -4.75
C PHE A 158 21.43 -4.82 -4.89
N TRP A 159 22.40 -5.68 -4.53
CA TRP A 159 22.20 -7.13 -4.57
C TRP A 159 21.11 -7.60 -3.61
N CYS A 160 21.01 -6.99 -2.43
CA CYS A 160 19.97 -7.31 -1.45
C CYS A 160 18.57 -6.95 -1.95
N THR A 161 18.42 -5.92 -2.77
CA THR A 161 17.14 -5.61 -3.42
C THR A 161 16.68 -6.76 -4.32
N GLY A 162 17.60 -7.41 -5.05
CA GLY A 162 17.29 -8.64 -5.82
C GLY A 162 16.82 -9.79 -4.93
N LEU A 163 17.41 -9.95 -3.74
CA LEU A 163 17.00 -10.97 -2.77
C LEU A 163 15.63 -10.69 -2.13
N ALA A 164 15.24 -9.41 -2.01
CA ALA A 164 13.88 -9.05 -1.60
C ALA A 164 12.84 -9.59 -2.59
N PHE A 165 13.11 -9.49 -3.89
CA PHE A 165 12.24 -10.05 -4.92
C PHE A 165 12.18 -11.57 -4.88
N MET A 166 13.29 -12.23 -4.57
CA MET A 166 13.30 -13.67 -4.33
C MET A 166 12.44 -14.03 -3.11
N GLY A 167 12.50 -13.26 -2.03
CA GLY A 167 11.63 -13.43 -0.86
C GLY A 167 10.14 -13.33 -1.22
N LEU A 168 9.76 -12.35 -2.06
CA LEU A 168 8.39 -12.22 -2.57
C LEU A 168 7.94 -13.44 -3.38
N THR A 169 8.80 -13.98 -4.24
CA THR A 169 8.47 -15.17 -5.04
C THR A 169 8.31 -16.41 -4.20
N ILE A 170 9.17 -16.61 -3.20
CA ILE A 170 9.05 -17.74 -2.24
C ILE A 170 7.75 -17.65 -1.45
N GLY A 171 7.38 -16.43 -1.00
CA GLY A 171 6.14 -16.19 -0.28
C GLY A 171 4.88 -16.18 -1.15
N GLN A 172 5.01 -16.36 -2.46
CA GLN A 172 3.91 -16.21 -3.43
C GLN A 172 3.15 -14.90 -3.24
N ALA A 173 3.84 -13.87 -2.74
CA ALA A 173 3.27 -12.57 -2.44
C ALA A 173 3.25 -11.69 -3.70
N ASN A 174 2.18 -10.92 -3.88
CA ASN A 174 2.04 -10.05 -5.04
C ASN A 174 3.14 -8.98 -5.07
N PHE A 175 3.76 -8.81 -6.23
CA PHE A 175 4.67 -7.70 -6.48
C PHE A 175 3.86 -6.41 -6.64
N GLY A 176 3.70 -5.67 -5.55
CA GLY A 176 2.95 -4.44 -5.50
C GLY A 176 3.72 -3.33 -4.77
N PHE A 177 3.04 -2.20 -4.56
CA PHE A 177 3.60 -1.05 -3.84
C PHE A 177 4.21 -1.43 -2.48
N ILE A 178 3.50 -2.25 -1.70
CA ILE A 178 3.94 -2.69 -0.36
C ILE A 178 5.20 -3.55 -0.42
N GLY A 179 5.31 -4.45 -1.41
CA GLY A 179 6.52 -5.25 -1.64
C GLY A 179 7.73 -4.38 -2.02
N LEU A 180 7.50 -3.34 -2.83
CA LEU A 180 8.55 -2.38 -3.20
C LEU A 180 9.04 -1.57 -2.00
N VAL A 181 8.14 -1.13 -1.11
CA VAL A 181 8.51 -0.50 0.18
C VAL A 181 9.37 -1.44 1.02
N GLY A 182 9.03 -2.74 1.07
CA GLY A 182 9.84 -3.76 1.73
C GLY A 182 11.25 -3.88 1.15
N ALA A 183 11.37 -3.88 -0.18
CA ALA A 183 12.68 -3.96 -0.86
C ALA A 183 13.56 -2.74 -0.57
N ILE A 184 12.99 -1.53 -0.53
CA ILE A 184 13.71 -0.30 -0.16
C ILE A 184 14.12 -0.34 1.33
N GLY A 185 13.24 -0.79 2.20
CA GLY A 185 13.54 -0.97 3.63
C GLY A 185 14.68 -1.97 3.85
N LEU A 186 14.69 -3.07 3.10
CA LEU A 186 15.77 -4.05 3.13
C LEU A 186 17.11 -3.45 2.69
N ALA A 187 17.14 -2.59 1.68
CA ALA A 187 18.35 -1.89 1.27
C ALA A 187 18.97 -1.11 2.44
N GLY A 188 18.14 -0.39 3.22
CA GLY A 188 18.59 0.32 4.42
C GLY A 188 19.14 -0.61 5.49
N LEU A 189 18.50 -1.76 5.71
CA LEU A 189 18.93 -2.74 6.68
C LEU A 189 20.26 -3.41 6.29
N SER A 190 20.41 -3.77 5.01
CA SER A 190 21.63 -4.36 4.47
C SER A 190 22.83 -3.42 4.55
N ILE A 191 22.59 -2.12 4.39
CA ILE A 191 23.62 -1.09 4.61
C ILE A 191 24.10 -1.11 6.07
N ASN A 192 23.17 -1.17 7.01
CA ASN A 192 23.51 -1.23 8.46
C ASN A 192 24.39 -2.44 8.78
N ASP A 193 24.00 -3.64 8.36
CA ASP A 193 24.79 -4.87 8.58
C ASP A 193 26.18 -4.77 7.93
N SER A 194 26.23 -4.20 6.73
CA SER A 194 27.46 -4.01 5.97
C SER A 194 28.44 -3.04 6.64
N ILE A 195 27.92 -1.93 7.19
CA ILE A 195 28.71 -0.96 7.94
C ILE A 195 29.38 -1.62 9.16
N VAL A 196 28.61 -2.44 9.90
CA VAL A 196 29.12 -3.11 11.10
C VAL A 196 30.27 -4.06 10.75
N VAL A 197 30.12 -4.89 9.72
CA VAL A 197 31.19 -5.80 9.29
C VAL A 197 32.42 -5.02 8.84
N LEU A 198 32.24 -4.00 7.98
CA LEU A 198 33.35 -3.21 7.47
C LEU A 198 34.04 -2.38 8.55
N SER A 199 33.31 -1.82 9.52
CA SER A 199 33.90 -1.06 10.63
C SER A 199 34.75 -1.94 11.56
N HIS A 200 34.30 -3.16 11.87
CA HIS A 200 35.09 -4.11 12.67
C HIS A 200 36.38 -4.49 11.93
N ILE A 201 36.33 -4.71 10.62
CA ILE A 201 37.54 -5.01 9.82
C ILE A 201 38.51 -3.82 9.85
N LYS A 202 38.01 -2.59 9.67
CA LYS A 202 38.85 -1.38 9.71
C LYS A 202 39.48 -1.14 11.08
N GLU A 203 38.71 -1.31 12.15
CA GLU A 203 39.19 -1.14 13.50
C GLU A 203 40.29 -2.16 13.83
N ALA A 204 40.12 -3.40 13.46
CA ALA A 204 41.09 -4.45 13.65
C ALA A 204 42.39 -4.16 12.84
N ASN A 205 42.27 -3.73 11.59
CA ASN A 205 43.42 -3.39 10.74
C ASN A 205 44.15 -2.13 11.22
N ALA A 206 43.44 -1.19 11.87
CA ALA A 206 44.10 -0.01 12.47
C ALA A 206 44.93 -0.34 13.70
N ASN A 207 44.53 -1.37 14.46
CA ASN A 207 45.26 -1.82 15.66
C ASN A 207 46.45 -2.70 15.33
N SER A 208 46.36 -3.55 14.33
CA SER A 208 47.43 -4.39 13.81
C SER A 208 47.17 -4.75 12.36
N PRO A 209 48.21 -4.76 11.48
CA PRO A 209 48.05 -5.21 10.11
C PRO A 209 47.37 -6.60 10.07
N LEU A 210 46.25 -6.67 9.40
CA LEU A 210 45.49 -7.92 9.28
C LEU A 210 46.17 -8.82 8.23
N ASP A 211 46.33 -10.09 8.58
CA ASP A 211 46.55 -11.18 7.65
C ASP A 211 45.24 -11.90 7.32
N LYS A 212 45.29 -12.95 6.50
CA LYS A 212 44.10 -13.71 6.12
C LYS A 212 43.41 -14.37 7.31
N GLU A 213 44.17 -14.86 8.31
CA GLU A 213 43.61 -15.53 9.47
C GLU A 213 42.96 -14.50 10.40
N GLY A 214 43.61 -13.36 10.62
CA GLY A 214 43.06 -12.25 11.40
C GLY A 214 41.76 -11.69 10.79
N LEU A 215 41.70 -11.60 9.47
CA LEU A 215 40.48 -11.18 8.80
C LEU A 215 39.28 -12.15 9.04
N VAL A 216 39.57 -13.46 9.00
CA VAL A 216 38.55 -14.49 9.28
C VAL A 216 38.06 -14.39 10.74
N ASP A 217 38.98 -14.19 11.69
CA ASP A 217 38.59 -14.04 13.10
C ASP A 217 37.70 -12.83 13.34
N VAL A 218 37.97 -11.69 12.68
CA VAL A 218 37.12 -10.50 12.77
C VAL A 218 35.73 -10.76 12.19
N VAL A 219 35.66 -11.47 11.06
CA VAL A 219 34.37 -11.83 10.44
C VAL A 219 33.57 -12.76 11.35
N ILE A 220 34.21 -13.77 11.97
CA ILE A 220 33.56 -14.68 12.93
C ILE A 220 32.95 -13.89 14.08
N ARG A 221 33.68 -12.92 14.65
CA ARG A 221 33.14 -12.06 15.72
C ARG A 221 31.95 -11.22 15.23
N SER A 222 32.02 -10.67 14.03
CA SER A 222 30.93 -9.90 13.43
C SER A 222 29.70 -10.73 13.13
N THR A 223 29.87 -12.02 12.84
CA THR A 223 28.80 -12.98 12.51
C THR A 223 27.75 -13.06 13.62
N ARG A 224 28.16 -13.04 14.88
CA ARG A 224 27.22 -13.07 16.01
C ARG A 224 26.26 -11.88 15.98
N HIS A 225 26.78 -10.69 15.72
CA HIS A 225 25.94 -9.47 15.64
C HIS A 225 24.99 -9.54 14.46
N VAL A 226 25.50 -9.86 13.27
CA VAL A 226 24.68 -9.93 12.03
C VAL A 226 23.59 -10.99 12.14
N ILE A 227 23.89 -12.18 12.66
CA ILE A 227 22.88 -13.24 12.86
C ILE A 227 21.82 -12.79 13.88
N THR A 228 22.23 -12.15 14.99
CA THR A 228 21.28 -11.69 16.00
C THR A 228 20.35 -10.62 15.44
N THR A 229 20.87 -9.65 14.71
CA THR A 229 20.05 -8.60 14.07
C THR A 229 19.11 -9.19 13.01
N SER A 230 19.60 -10.11 12.19
CA SER A 230 18.77 -10.82 11.19
C SER A 230 17.66 -11.62 11.85
N ALA A 231 17.96 -12.38 12.90
CA ALA A 231 16.98 -13.20 13.62
C ALA A 231 15.90 -12.35 14.29
N THR A 232 16.29 -11.25 14.95
CA THR A 232 15.34 -10.32 15.59
C THR A 232 14.48 -9.61 14.55
N THR A 233 15.03 -9.24 13.41
CA THR A 233 14.28 -8.62 12.30
C THR A 233 13.25 -9.59 11.72
N ILE A 234 13.65 -10.82 11.40
CA ILE A 234 12.73 -11.85 10.92
C ILE A 234 11.62 -12.10 11.95
N GLY A 235 12.00 -12.25 13.23
CA GLY A 235 11.05 -12.41 14.33
C GLY A 235 10.05 -11.26 14.44
N GLY A 236 10.50 -10.03 14.20
CA GLY A 236 9.62 -8.84 14.18
C GLY A 236 8.63 -8.82 13.02
N PHE A 237 8.95 -9.44 11.88
CA PHE A 237 8.05 -9.52 10.73
C PHE A 237 7.12 -10.76 10.77
N LEU A 238 7.39 -11.77 11.60
CA LEU A 238 6.53 -12.96 11.71
C LEU A 238 5.05 -12.64 11.99
N PRO A 239 4.69 -11.74 12.90
CA PRO A 239 3.30 -11.39 13.12
C PRO A 239 2.63 -10.85 11.84
N LEU A 240 3.32 -10.04 11.05
CA LEU A 240 2.78 -9.47 9.81
C LEU A 240 2.55 -10.52 8.74
N LEU A 241 3.37 -11.58 8.69
CA LEU A 241 3.17 -12.72 7.78
C LEU A 241 1.88 -13.47 8.08
N ILE A 242 1.47 -13.55 9.36
CA ILE A 242 0.35 -14.36 9.81
C ILE A 242 -0.95 -13.55 9.87
N THR A 243 -0.90 -12.31 10.34
CA THR A 243 -2.10 -11.54 10.69
C THR A 243 -2.57 -10.59 9.60
N SER A 244 -1.73 -10.20 8.65
CA SER A 244 -2.06 -9.13 7.72
C SER A 244 -1.78 -9.48 6.26
N ILE A 245 -2.83 -9.79 5.51
CA ILE A 245 -2.75 -10.01 4.05
C ILE A 245 -2.18 -8.77 3.33
N PHE A 246 -2.49 -7.57 3.83
CA PHE A 246 -2.05 -6.31 3.23
C PHE A 246 -0.54 -6.08 3.36
N PHE A 247 0.04 -6.37 4.55
CA PHE A 247 1.48 -6.18 4.80
C PHE A 247 2.33 -7.43 4.51
N GLN A 248 1.70 -8.54 4.14
CA GLN A 248 2.38 -9.79 3.83
C GLN A 248 3.50 -9.64 2.77
N PRO A 249 3.31 -8.88 1.65
CA PRO A 249 4.37 -8.66 0.68
C PRO A 249 5.59 -7.94 1.26
N LEU A 250 5.40 -6.96 2.14
CA LEU A 250 6.49 -6.28 2.83
C LEU A 250 7.27 -7.26 3.72
N ALA A 251 6.55 -8.06 4.51
CA ALA A 251 7.15 -9.01 5.42
C ALA A 251 7.95 -10.11 4.69
N TRP A 252 7.45 -10.63 3.56
CA TRP A 252 8.18 -11.59 2.72
C TRP A 252 9.42 -10.97 2.06
N ALA A 253 9.33 -9.74 1.54
CA ALA A 253 10.47 -9.03 0.97
C ALA A 253 11.56 -8.82 2.02
N MET A 254 11.18 -8.38 3.22
CA MET A 254 12.12 -8.12 4.32
C MET A 254 12.70 -9.42 4.87
N ALA A 255 11.88 -10.39 5.27
CA ALA A 255 12.35 -11.62 5.90
C ALA A 255 13.22 -12.45 4.95
N GLY A 256 12.79 -12.62 3.68
CA GLY A 256 13.58 -13.33 2.68
C GLY A 256 14.88 -12.62 2.33
N GLY A 257 14.83 -11.30 2.21
CA GLY A 257 15.99 -10.49 1.87
C GLY A 257 17.02 -10.37 2.99
N VAL A 258 16.61 -10.34 4.26
CA VAL A 258 17.51 -10.24 5.44
C VAL A 258 18.44 -11.44 5.52
N ILE A 259 17.95 -12.65 5.25
CA ILE A 259 18.80 -13.86 5.22
C ILE A 259 19.91 -13.70 4.19
N GLY A 260 19.54 -13.24 3.00
CA GLY A 260 20.50 -13.02 1.93
C GLY A 260 21.47 -11.86 2.21
N SER A 261 20.99 -10.78 2.83
CA SER A 261 21.83 -9.64 3.20
C SER A 261 22.92 -10.03 4.21
N ALA A 262 22.58 -10.86 5.19
CA ALA A 262 23.54 -11.40 6.15
C ALA A 262 24.65 -12.21 5.47
N ILE A 263 24.27 -13.08 4.53
CA ILE A 263 25.22 -13.89 3.76
C ILE A 263 26.14 -12.96 2.93
N ILE A 264 25.56 -12.00 2.19
CA ILE A 264 26.36 -11.08 1.37
C ILE A 264 27.28 -10.23 2.25
N ALA A 265 26.81 -9.69 3.37
CA ALA A 265 27.62 -8.87 4.27
C ALA A 265 28.82 -9.66 4.84
N LEU A 266 28.61 -10.93 5.22
CA LEU A 266 29.64 -11.75 5.84
C LEU A 266 30.65 -12.36 4.85
N PHE A 267 30.29 -12.52 3.57
CA PHE A 267 31.20 -13.10 2.57
C PHE A 267 31.72 -12.08 1.57
N TYR A 268 30.85 -11.24 1.01
CA TYR A 268 31.22 -10.32 -0.05
C TYR A 268 32.12 -9.18 0.45
N ILE A 269 31.81 -8.59 1.62
CA ILE A 269 32.58 -7.47 2.17
C ILE A 269 34.02 -7.89 2.52
N PRO A 270 34.25 -8.98 3.29
CA PRO A 270 35.62 -9.42 3.58
C PRO A 270 36.40 -9.85 2.33
N ALA A 271 35.74 -10.54 1.40
CA ALA A 271 36.40 -10.95 0.15
C ALA A 271 36.86 -9.73 -0.67
N TRP A 272 36.00 -8.73 -0.78
CA TRP A 272 36.37 -7.48 -1.45
C TRP A 272 37.49 -6.75 -0.72
N TYR A 273 37.44 -6.72 0.62
CA TYR A 273 38.48 -6.10 1.44
C TYR A 273 39.82 -6.80 1.25
N ALA A 274 39.86 -8.13 1.29
CA ALA A 274 41.07 -8.93 1.05
C ALA A 274 41.68 -8.64 -0.33
N ILE A 275 40.86 -8.56 -1.36
CA ILE A 275 41.32 -8.23 -2.73
C ILE A 275 41.84 -6.80 -2.81
N SER A 276 41.21 -5.85 -2.14
CA SER A 276 41.54 -4.43 -2.16
C SER A 276 42.87 -4.15 -1.46
N GLU A 277 43.15 -4.82 -0.36
CA GLU A 277 44.38 -4.70 0.46
C GLU A 277 45.47 -5.70 0.06
N LYS A 278 45.20 -6.56 -0.95
CA LYS A 278 46.11 -7.61 -1.41
C LYS A 278 46.59 -8.59 -0.34
N LEU A 279 45.68 -8.94 0.58
CA LEU A 279 45.87 -9.94 1.61
C LEU A 279 45.94 -11.36 1.04
#